data_431f077c339aac6cb734d7806c916370
#
_entry.id   431f077c339aac6cb734d7806c916370
#
_cell.length_a   1.000
_cell.length_b   1.000
_cell.length_c   1.000
_cell.angle_alpha   90.00
_cell.angle_beta   90.00
_cell.angle_gamma   90.00
#
_symmetry.space_group_name_H-M   'P 1'
#
loop_
_entity.id
_entity.type
_entity.pdbx_description
1 polymer ?
#
loop_
_entity_poly.entity_id
_entity_poly.type
_entity_poly.pdbx_seq_one_letter_code
_entity_poly.pdbx_strand_id
1 'polypeptide(L)'
;MSEIMTDAIAIDAREPIRAEPLETAGLAALIGVAGALQFSIAAAQILLAIALACWLLLLIVRRDHFEAPHFFWPLLAYAGVTLFSAVFSSDVRTSLVDCKQLVLFLVVPVAYRFVSRSRASMLMTVILTCAAVSAAYGIVQYGILHYDYLGHRPQGTLGHYMTYSGL
;
A
#
# COMPACT_ATOMS: atom_id res chain seq x y z
N MET A 1 -34.18 -30.34 18.29
CA MET A 1 -32.76 -30.64 17.95
C MET A 1 -32.44 -30.37 16.48
N SER A 2 -33.41 -30.48 15.56
CA SER A 2 -33.23 -30.17 14.12
C SER A 2 -33.17 -28.65 13.80
N GLU A 3 -33.96 -27.82 14.51
CA GLU A 3 -33.99 -26.37 14.28
C GLU A 3 -32.66 -25.67 14.65
N ILE A 4 -32.05 -26.04 15.77
CA ILE A 4 -30.76 -25.48 16.22
C ILE A 4 -29.66 -25.80 15.22
N MET A 5 -29.73 -26.99 14.60
CA MET A 5 -28.72 -27.40 13.61
C MET A 5 -28.93 -26.70 12.26
N THR A 6 -30.16 -26.33 11.91
CA THR A 6 -30.48 -25.56 10.71
C THR A 6 -30.09 -24.11 10.85
N ASP A 7 -30.25 -23.50 12.02
CA ASP A 7 -29.80 -22.13 12.31
C ASP A 7 -28.30 -22.02 12.36
N ALA A 8 -27.58 -23.00 12.91
CA ALA A 8 -26.12 -23.03 12.91
C ALA A 8 -25.54 -23.12 11.48
N ILE A 9 -26.16 -23.91 10.61
CA ILE A 9 -25.77 -24.04 9.18
C ILE A 9 -26.09 -22.73 8.42
N ALA A 10 -27.18 -22.06 8.75
CA ALA A 10 -27.58 -20.80 8.12
C ALA A 10 -26.69 -19.61 8.53
N ILE A 11 -26.13 -19.65 9.75
CA ILE A 11 -25.19 -18.63 10.23
C ILE A 11 -23.82 -18.80 9.55
N ASP A 12 -23.35 -20.04 9.40
CA ASP A 12 -22.05 -20.32 8.76
C ASP A 12 -22.06 -20.04 7.25
N ALA A 13 -23.22 -20.18 6.58
CA ALA A 13 -23.36 -19.88 5.16
C ALA A 13 -23.40 -18.38 4.81
N ARG A 14 -23.62 -17.49 5.79
CA ARG A 14 -23.73 -16.03 5.55
C ARG A 14 -22.40 -15.28 5.69
N GLU A 15 -21.43 -15.82 6.42
CA GLU A 15 -20.15 -15.17 6.65
C GLU A 15 -19.20 -15.18 5.43
N PRO A 16 -19.03 -16.27 4.66
CA PRO A 16 -18.12 -16.28 3.53
C PRO A 16 -18.48 -15.31 2.40
N ILE A 17 -19.77 -15.05 2.19
CA ILE A 17 -20.26 -14.19 1.09
C ILE A 17 -19.92 -12.70 1.31
N ARG A 18 -19.86 -12.24 2.56
CA ARG A 18 -19.53 -10.84 2.88
C ARG A 18 -18.04 -10.54 2.89
N ALA A 19 -17.21 -11.52 3.06
CA ALA A 19 -15.76 -11.35 3.18
C ALA A 19 -15.05 -11.44 1.81
N GLU A 20 -15.58 -12.21 0.84
CA GLU A 20 -14.99 -12.29 -0.52
C GLU A 20 -14.89 -10.94 -1.25
N PRO A 21 -15.93 -10.08 -1.27
CA PRO A 21 -15.82 -8.78 -1.94
C PRO A 21 -14.79 -7.87 -1.25
N LEU A 22 -14.65 -7.93 0.08
CA LEU A 22 -13.65 -7.15 0.82
C LEU A 22 -12.22 -7.64 0.53
N GLU A 23 -12.00 -8.93 0.43
CA GLU A 23 -10.70 -9.50 0.06
C GLU A 23 -10.32 -9.11 -1.37
N THR A 24 -11.27 -9.20 -2.29
CA THR A 24 -11.04 -8.83 -3.69
C THR A 24 -10.79 -7.33 -3.83
N ALA A 25 -11.55 -6.50 -3.13
CA ALA A 25 -11.37 -5.05 -3.13
C ALA A 25 -10.02 -4.64 -2.50
N GLY A 26 -9.64 -5.25 -1.38
CA GLY A 26 -8.35 -5.00 -0.72
C GLY A 26 -7.16 -5.39 -1.59
N LEU A 27 -7.25 -6.56 -2.26
CA LEU A 27 -6.22 -7.00 -3.21
C LEU A 27 -6.15 -6.07 -4.43
N ALA A 28 -7.30 -5.72 -5.02
CA ALA A 28 -7.35 -4.82 -6.17
C ALA A 28 -6.78 -3.43 -5.82
N ALA A 29 -7.12 -2.91 -4.64
CA ALA A 29 -6.57 -1.66 -4.13
C ALA A 29 -5.05 -1.75 -3.96
N LEU A 30 -4.52 -2.85 -3.41
CA LEU A 30 -3.08 -3.05 -3.23
C LEU A 30 -2.33 -3.14 -4.58
N ILE A 31 -2.89 -3.85 -5.56
CA ILE A 31 -2.34 -3.89 -6.92
C ILE A 31 -2.38 -2.49 -7.54
N GLY A 32 -3.48 -1.78 -7.32
CA GLY A 32 -3.63 -0.39 -7.74
C GLY A 32 -2.59 0.55 -7.11
N VAL A 33 -2.25 0.37 -5.82
CA VAL A 33 -1.15 1.09 -5.16
C VAL A 33 0.16 0.87 -5.90
N ALA A 34 0.49 -0.39 -6.19
CA ALA A 34 1.74 -0.75 -6.88
C ALA A 34 1.87 -0.09 -8.26
N GLY A 35 0.77 0.00 -9.00
CA GLY A 35 0.73 0.72 -10.29
C GLY A 35 0.74 2.23 -10.13
N ALA A 36 -0.10 2.77 -9.24
CA ALA A 36 -0.28 4.21 -9.06
C ALA A 36 0.97 4.91 -8.52
N LEU A 37 1.81 4.23 -7.72
CA LEU A 37 3.07 4.78 -7.20
C LEU A 37 3.99 5.32 -8.31
N GLN A 38 3.92 4.73 -9.51
CA GLN A 38 4.73 5.14 -10.65
C GLN A 38 4.22 6.41 -11.36
N PHE A 39 2.94 6.78 -11.13
CA PHE A 39 2.29 7.86 -11.86
C PHE A 39 1.77 8.98 -10.95
N SER A 40 1.29 8.64 -9.76
CA SER A 40 0.66 9.62 -8.85
C SER A 40 0.72 9.17 -7.40
N ILE A 41 1.45 9.92 -6.59
CA ILE A 41 1.55 9.69 -5.15
C ILE A 41 0.17 9.83 -4.47
N ALA A 42 -0.62 10.83 -4.90
CA ALA A 42 -1.95 11.04 -4.32
C ALA A 42 -2.90 9.87 -4.60
N ALA A 43 -2.91 9.35 -5.83
CA ALA A 43 -3.70 8.16 -6.17
C ALA A 43 -3.26 6.93 -5.38
N ALA A 44 -1.94 6.72 -5.22
CA ALA A 44 -1.40 5.64 -4.42
C ALA A 44 -1.82 5.74 -2.94
N GLN A 45 -1.83 6.94 -2.36
CA GLN A 45 -2.26 7.15 -0.97
C GLN A 45 -3.76 6.86 -0.78
N ILE A 46 -4.60 7.25 -1.72
CA ILE A 46 -6.05 6.96 -1.67
C ILE A 46 -6.28 5.44 -1.75
N LEU A 47 -5.63 4.76 -2.70
CA LEU A 47 -5.74 3.31 -2.84
C LEU A 47 -5.19 2.56 -1.62
N LEU A 48 -4.10 3.05 -1.02
CA LEU A 48 -3.58 2.52 0.22
C LEU A 48 -4.57 2.66 1.38
N ALA A 49 -5.22 3.83 1.49
CA ALA A 49 -6.25 4.03 2.50
C ALA A 49 -7.43 3.05 2.32
N ILE A 50 -7.84 2.78 1.08
CA ILE A 50 -8.88 1.79 0.77
C ILE A 50 -8.40 0.38 1.16
N ALA A 51 -7.18 -0.01 0.80
CA ALA A 51 -6.62 -1.32 1.15
C ALA A 51 -6.54 -1.52 2.68
N LEU A 52 -6.11 -0.49 3.41
CA LEU A 52 -6.08 -0.48 4.87
C LEU A 52 -7.47 -0.58 5.48
N ALA A 53 -8.45 0.15 4.94
CA ALA A 53 -9.84 0.08 5.40
C ALA A 53 -10.43 -1.32 5.18
N CYS A 54 -10.22 -1.93 4.01
CA CYS A 54 -10.66 -3.30 3.74
C CYS A 54 -10.00 -4.31 4.70
N TRP A 55 -8.69 -4.15 4.96
CA TRP A 55 -7.97 -5.01 5.90
C TRP A 55 -8.48 -4.88 7.33
N LEU A 56 -8.68 -3.65 7.83
CA LEU A 56 -9.25 -3.41 9.15
C LEU A 56 -10.67 -3.97 9.30
N LEU A 57 -11.49 -3.80 8.27
CA LEU A 57 -12.85 -4.37 8.26
C LEU A 57 -12.81 -5.89 8.31
N LEU A 58 -11.90 -6.54 7.59
CA LEU A 58 -11.73 -7.99 7.65
C LEU A 58 -11.28 -8.46 9.05
N LEU A 59 -10.35 -7.76 9.69
CA LEU A 59 -9.94 -8.06 11.07
C LEU A 59 -11.11 -7.98 12.05
N ILE A 60 -12.00 -6.98 11.89
CA ILE A 60 -13.17 -6.80 12.76
C ILE A 60 -14.24 -7.86 12.47
N VAL A 61 -14.58 -8.09 11.20
CA VAL A 61 -15.69 -8.97 10.78
C VAL A 61 -15.35 -10.44 11.00
N ARG A 62 -14.13 -10.86 10.62
CA ARG A 62 -13.69 -12.26 10.75
C ARG A 62 -13.04 -12.59 12.08
N ARG A 63 -12.74 -11.58 12.91
CA ARG A 63 -11.90 -11.74 14.11
C ARG A 63 -10.57 -12.45 13.78
N ASP A 64 -10.05 -12.21 12.57
CA ASP A 64 -8.78 -12.78 12.12
C ASP A 64 -7.67 -12.33 13.07
N HIS A 65 -6.72 -13.23 13.34
CA HIS A 65 -5.53 -12.87 14.09
C HIS A 65 -4.63 -11.96 13.23
N PHE A 66 -4.02 -10.99 13.89
CA PHE A 66 -3.03 -10.13 13.25
C PHE A 66 -1.81 -10.99 12.87
N GLU A 67 -1.64 -11.22 11.59
CA GLU A 67 -0.48 -11.93 11.05
C GLU A 67 0.47 -10.94 10.38
N ALA A 68 1.71 -10.94 10.81
CA ALA A 68 2.76 -10.13 10.21
C ALA A 68 4.07 -10.94 10.13
N PRO A 69 4.87 -10.73 9.10
CA PRO A 69 6.17 -11.39 8.99
C PRO A 69 7.13 -10.93 10.09
N HIS A 70 8.09 -11.78 10.46
CA HIS A 70 9.04 -11.48 11.55
C HIS A 70 9.80 -10.15 11.36
N PHE A 71 10.09 -9.75 10.13
CA PHE A 71 10.78 -8.49 9.87
C PHE A 71 9.91 -7.24 10.11
N PHE A 72 8.62 -7.39 10.32
CA PHE A 72 7.72 -6.28 10.67
C PHE A 72 8.00 -5.72 12.06
N TRP A 73 8.42 -6.56 13.00
CA TRP A 73 8.71 -6.14 14.38
C TRP A 73 9.84 -5.11 14.48
N PRO A 74 10.99 -5.29 13.82
CA PRO A 74 12.01 -4.25 13.74
C PRO A 74 11.51 -2.93 13.11
N LEU A 75 10.65 -3.00 12.08
CA LEU A 75 10.04 -1.80 11.50
C LEU A 75 9.14 -1.08 12.49
N LEU A 76 8.37 -1.82 13.28
CA LEU A 76 7.51 -1.27 14.31
C LEU A 76 8.34 -0.63 15.43
N ALA A 77 9.45 -1.26 15.82
CA ALA A 77 10.39 -0.69 16.80
C ALA A 77 11.00 0.63 16.27
N TYR A 78 11.42 0.67 15.01
CA TYR A 78 11.89 1.89 14.37
C TYR A 78 10.82 2.98 14.36
N ALA A 79 9.58 2.64 14.00
CA ALA A 79 8.46 3.57 14.04
C ALA A 79 8.22 4.12 15.45
N GLY A 80 8.29 3.27 16.46
CA GLY A 80 8.17 3.66 17.87
C GLY A 80 9.26 4.64 18.32
N VAL A 81 10.51 4.37 18.00
CA VAL A 81 11.64 5.26 18.30
C VAL A 81 11.50 6.59 17.57
N THR A 82 11.06 6.57 16.30
CA THR A 82 10.85 7.78 15.51
C THR A 82 9.74 8.65 16.10
N LEU A 83 8.60 8.05 16.47
CA LEU A 83 7.51 8.76 17.15
C LEU A 83 7.95 9.33 18.49
N PHE A 84 8.67 8.54 19.28
CA PHE A 84 9.24 9.00 20.53
C PHE A 84 10.16 10.21 20.33
N SER A 85 11.08 10.14 19.37
CA SER A 85 11.96 11.26 19.02
C SER A 85 11.19 12.50 18.55
N ALA A 86 10.10 12.32 17.79
CA ALA A 86 9.28 13.43 17.30
C ALA A 86 8.60 14.19 18.44
N VAL A 87 8.17 13.49 19.50
CA VAL A 87 7.56 14.12 20.69
C VAL A 87 8.56 15.02 21.45
N PHE A 88 9.83 14.65 21.43
CA PHE A 88 10.91 15.41 22.09
C PHE A 88 11.64 16.38 21.14
N SER A 89 11.11 16.59 19.95
CA SER A 89 11.65 17.54 18.96
C SER A 89 11.39 19.00 19.38
N SER A 90 12.27 19.90 18.94
CA SER A 90 12.08 21.36 19.10
C SER A 90 10.81 21.88 18.39
N ASP A 91 10.37 21.23 17.31
CA ASP A 91 9.10 21.48 16.62
C ASP A 91 8.30 20.19 16.52
N VAL A 92 7.57 19.88 17.58
CA VAL A 92 6.75 18.67 17.71
C VAL A 92 5.69 18.58 16.61
N ARG A 93 5.08 19.72 16.25
CA ARG A 93 3.98 19.71 15.27
C ARG A 93 4.47 19.30 13.88
N THR A 94 5.55 19.88 13.40
CA THR A 94 6.15 19.54 12.10
C THR A 94 6.67 18.11 12.12
N SER A 95 7.35 17.69 13.17
CA SER A 95 7.88 16.32 13.32
C SER A 95 6.77 15.28 13.32
N LEU A 96 5.64 15.51 13.97
CA LEU A 96 4.49 14.59 13.97
C LEU A 96 3.80 14.54 12.58
N VAL A 97 3.73 15.67 11.87
CA VAL A 97 3.21 15.67 10.49
C VAL A 97 4.08 14.82 9.57
N ASP A 98 5.40 14.84 9.75
CA ASP A 98 6.32 14.02 8.97
C ASP A 98 6.21 12.52 9.34
N CYS A 99 5.87 12.21 10.58
CA CYS A 99 5.62 10.83 11.05
C CYS A 99 4.42 10.16 10.35
N LYS A 100 3.56 10.91 9.64
CA LYS A 100 2.49 10.31 8.80
C LYS A 100 3.02 9.27 7.80
N GLN A 101 4.28 9.39 7.38
CA GLN A 101 4.92 8.44 6.49
C GLN A 101 5.10 7.04 7.11
N LEU A 102 5.12 6.94 8.45
CA LEU A 102 5.20 5.66 9.16
C LEU A 102 3.96 4.78 8.91
N VAL A 103 2.83 5.38 8.51
CA VAL A 103 1.63 4.64 8.08
C VAL A 103 1.92 3.72 6.89
N LEU A 104 2.91 4.06 6.05
CA LEU A 104 3.34 3.20 4.95
C LEU A 104 3.86 1.84 5.42
N PHE A 105 4.36 1.71 6.65
CA PHE A 105 4.78 0.42 7.19
C PHE A 105 3.63 -0.57 7.33
N LEU A 106 2.38 -0.07 7.45
CA LEU A 106 1.19 -0.91 7.45
C LEU A 106 0.91 -1.60 6.10
N VAL A 107 1.58 -1.17 5.02
CA VAL A 107 1.56 -1.92 3.75
C VAL A 107 2.08 -3.34 3.94
N VAL A 108 3.04 -3.56 4.85
CA VAL A 108 3.64 -4.87 5.08
C VAL A 108 2.62 -5.92 5.54
N PRO A 109 1.87 -5.73 6.66
CA PRO A 109 0.86 -6.70 7.07
C PRO A 109 -0.32 -6.78 6.08
N VAL A 110 -0.69 -5.68 5.44
CA VAL A 110 -1.71 -5.67 4.38
C VAL A 110 -1.30 -6.53 3.20
N ALA A 111 -0.08 -6.35 2.70
CA ALA A 111 0.47 -7.16 1.62
C ALA A 111 0.60 -8.64 2.05
N TYR A 112 1.07 -8.90 3.26
CA TYR A 112 1.19 -10.26 3.79
C TYR A 112 -0.15 -11.00 3.84
N ARG A 113 -1.24 -10.28 4.16
CA ARG A 113 -2.59 -10.85 4.22
C ARG A 113 -3.22 -11.07 2.84
N PHE A 114 -3.08 -10.12 1.92
CA PHE A 114 -3.78 -10.16 0.62
C PHE A 114 -2.98 -10.87 -0.48
N VAL A 115 -1.65 -10.87 -0.42
CA VAL A 115 -0.80 -11.41 -1.48
C VAL A 115 -0.43 -12.84 -1.16
N SER A 116 -1.15 -13.80 -1.73
CA SER A 116 -0.74 -15.21 -1.71
C SER A 116 0.48 -15.43 -2.61
N ARG A 117 1.21 -16.54 -2.40
CA ARG A 117 2.40 -16.88 -3.20
C ARG A 117 2.14 -16.91 -4.71
N SER A 118 0.95 -17.34 -5.12
CA SER A 118 0.54 -17.36 -6.53
C SER A 118 0.28 -15.96 -7.09
N ARG A 119 -0.17 -15.02 -6.26
CA ARG A 119 -0.48 -13.62 -6.66
C ARG A 119 0.74 -12.70 -6.59
N ALA A 120 1.81 -13.12 -5.90
CA ALA A 120 3.06 -12.37 -5.81
C ALA A 120 3.68 -12.14 -7.20
N SER A 121 3.64 -13.13 -8.08
CA SER A 121 4.13 -13.01 -9.46
C SER A 121 3.35 -11.95 -10.24
N MET A 122 2.02 -11.92 -10.09
CA MET A 122 1.17 -10.90 -10.73
C MET A 122 1.52 -9.48 -10.24
N LEU A 123 1.68 -9.31 -8.92
CA LEU A 123 2.05 -8.03 -8.32
C LEU A 123 3.42 -7.55 -8.85
N MET A 124 4.41 -8.43 -8.88
CA MET A 124 5.74 -8.14 -9.45
C MET A 124 5.66 -7.74 -10.92
N THR A 125 4.84 -8.44 -11.71
CA THR A 125 4.63 -8.08 -13.13
C THR A 125 4.03 -6.69 -13.27
N VAL A 126 3.04 -6.33 -12.45
CA VAL A 126 2.44 -4.99 -12.47
C VAL A 126 3.49 -3.93 -12.12
N ILE A 127 4.27 -4.12 -11.06
CA ILE A 127 5.32 -3.18 -10.65
C ILE A 127 6.33 -3.00 -11.79
N LEU A 128 6.87 -4.09 -12.33
CA LEU A 128 7.88 -4.03 -13.40
C LEU A 128 7.33 -3.40 -14.67
N THR A 129 6.10 -3.70 -15.06
CA THR A 129 5.47 -3.13 -16.27
C THR A 129 5.26 -1.63 -16.10
N CYS A 130 4.70 -1.20 -14.97
CA CYS A 130 4.48 0.22 -14.69
C CYS A 130 5.82 0.99 -14.60
N ALA A 131 6.83 0.40 -13.95
CA ALA A 131 8.17 0.98 -13.88
C ALA A 131 8.82 1.10 -15.28
N ALA A 132 8.68 0.08 -16.13
CA ALA A 132 9.18 0.12 -17.50
C ALA A 132 8.49 1.22 -18.34
N VAL A 133 7.17 1.38 -18.20
CA VAL A 133 6.42 2.45 -18.87
C VAL A 133 6.88 3.83 -18.37
N SER A 134 7.02 4.00 -17.07
CA SER A 134 7.51 5.24 -16.48
C SER A 134 8.95 5.57 -16.93
N ALA A 135 9.83 4.58 -16.97
CA ALA A 135 11.20 4.74 -17.46
C ALA A 135 11.23 5.10 -18.95
N ALA A 136 10.42 4.43 -19.78
CA ALA A 136 10.31 4.74 -21.22
C ALA A 136 9.86 6.19 -21.45
N TYR A 137 8.88 6.66 -20.66
CA TYR A 137 8.43 8.04 -20.72
C TYR A 137 9.57 9.02 -20.34
N GLY A 138 10.37 8.72 -19.32
CA GLY A 138 11.53 9.52 -18.96
C GLY A 138 12.60 9.57 -20.04
N ILE A 139 12.84 8.44 -20.72
CA ILE A 139 13.77 8.39 -21.87
C ILE A 139 13.26 9.26 -23.03
N VAL A 140 11.96 9.25 -23.30
CA VAL A 140 11.35 10.13 -24.33
C VAL A 140 11.49 11.60 -23.94
N GLN A 141 11.25 11.96 -22.68
CA GLN A 141 11.47 13.33 -22.19
C GLN A 141 12.91 13.78 -22.40
N TYR A 142 13.88 12.93 -22.07
CA TYR A 142 15.29 13.24 -22.23
C TYR A 142 15.72 13.29 -23.70
N GLY A 143 15.44 12.23 -24.47
CA GLY A 143 15.98 12.03 -25.82
C GLY A 143 15.26 12.82 -26.92
N ILE A 144 13.93 13.02 -26.79
CA ILE A 144 13.11 13.67 -27.84
C ILE A 144 12.76 15.11 -27.45
N LEU A 145 12.36 15.34 -26.20
CA LEU A 145 11.95 16.66 -25.75
C LEU A 145 13.09 17.54 -25.26
N HIS A 146 14.33 16.99 -25.24
CA HIS A 146 15.56 17.71 -24.84
C HIS A 146 15.42 18.44 -23.48
N TYR A 147 14.79 17.79 -22.52
CA TYR A 147 14.63 18.28 -21.13
C TYR A 147 15.96 18.13 -20.36
N ASP A 148 17.05 18.75 -20.83
CA ASP A 148 18.38 18.64 -20.21
C ASP A 148 19.02 20.01 -19.93
N TYR A 149 18.24 20.90 -19.33
CA TYR A 149 18.78 22.16 -18.82
C TYR A 149 18.80 22.14 -17.28
N LEU A 150 19.74 22.86 -16.66
CA LEU A 150 19.84 23.00 -15.20
C LEU A 150 18.52 23.37 -14.49
N GLY A 151 17.55 23.96 -15.21
CA GLY A 151 16.22 24.26 -14.74
C GLY A 151 15.12 23.26 -15.16
N HIS A 152 15.43 22.29 -16.05
CA HIS A 152 14.46 21.38 -16.64
C HIS A 152 15.03 19.97 -16.69
N ARG A 153 15.03 19.28 -15.54
CA ARG A 153 15.39 17.87 -15.47
C ARG A 153 14.17 16.99 -15.78
N PRO A 154 14.38 15.77 -16.32
CA PRO A 154 13.29 14.83 -16.54
C PRO A 154 12.49 14.62 -15.24
N GLN A 155 11.21 14.94 -15.27
CA GLN A 155 10.32 14.87 -14.11
C GLN A 155 9.46 13.60 -14.14
N GLY A 156 9.51 12.87 -15.26
CA GLY A 156 8.67 11.72 -15.50
C GLY A 156 7.19 12.07 -15.40
N THR A 157 6.40 11.11 -14.98
CA THR A 157 4.95 11.27 -14.74
C THR A 157 4.63 11.92 -13.39
N LEU A 158 5.62 12.00 -12.47
CA LEU A 158 5.44 12.49 -11.11
C LEU A 158 5.59 14.02 -10.96
N GLY A 159 6.03 14.72 -12.02
CA GLY A 159 6.12 16.18 -12.02
C GLY A 159 7.25 16.76 -11.16
N HIS A 160 8.09 15.92 -10.55
CA HIS A 160 9.24 16.36 -9.75
C HIS A 160 10.41 15.41 -9.91
N TYR A 161 11.57 15.93 -10.35
CA TYR A 161 12.74 15.13 -10.71
C TYR A 161 13.32 14.30 -9.54
N MET A 162 13.30 14.83 -8.32
CA MET A 162 13.78 14.09 -7.15
C MET A 162 12.90 12.86 -6.83
N THR A 163 11.59 13.00 -6.96
CA THR A 163 10.66 11.88 -6.75
C THR A 163 10.81 10.85 -7.86
N TYR A 164 11.01 11.31 -9.11
CA TYR A 164 11.20 10.43 -10.25
C TYR A 164 12.52 9.64 -10.17
N SER A 165 13.59 10.26 -9.70
CA SER A 165 14.90 9.58 -9.55
C SER A 165 14.94 8.56 -8.42
N GLY A 166 13.95 8.57 -7.53
CA GLY A 166 13.84 7.64 -6.41
C GLY A 166 13.01 6.37 -6.72
N LEU A 167 12.43 6.27 -7.92
CA LEU A 167 11.72 5.09 -8.40
C LEU A 167 12.69 4.07 -8.98
#